data_b848fa7911d5767cf6778fa39a8a5dfc
#
_entry.id   b848fa7911d5767cf6778fa39a8a5dfc
#
_cell.length_a   1.000
_cell.length_b   1.000
_cell.length_c   1.000
_cell.angle_alpha   90.00
_cell.angle_beta   90.00
_cell.angle_gamma   90.00
#
_symmetry.space_group_name_H-M   'P 1'
#
loop_
_entity.id
_entity.type
_entity.pdbx_description
1 polymer ?
#
loop_
_entity_poly.entity_id
_entity_poly.type
_entity_poly.pdbx_seq_one_letter_code
_entity_poly.pdbx_strand_id
1 'polypeptide(L)'
;MFPKDFLWGGATAANQIEGAYLENGKGLSTADVMTLGSHERKRRITKSIEKNEYYPSHNAIDFYHHYKEDIALFAEMGFKVYRMSINWTRIFPNGDELTPNEEGLQFYDSVLDELEKYHIIPLVTISHFETPLGLQKYGSWENRDVVDYYVRYAKVLLERYNNRIQYWLTFNEINCMSTQPWVAAGINSDDERVRMVAAYHQLIASAKVVKLAHSINPDNKVGMMYCGHFSYAYSANPDDVIGTMNFMHSMMFYCDVQCRGYYPQYKLRELERLHITLPIQEGDLKLLKEGKVDFLSLSYYCTHVTGKKTKGILKGMNGLDTGYKNTFLPKSDWGWTIDPQGLRYALNYLYDRYQIPLMIVENGLGAVDQLDNNQVHDTYRIEYLKAHLKELSKAIEIDGIPVMGYTMWGPIDLIAASTGEMKKRYGFIYVDVDDLGNGSMKRYKKDSFYWYKKVIETNGKILEEDC
;
A
#
# COMPACT_ATOMS: atom_id res chain seq x y z
N MET A 1 -9.14 24.06 -6.65
CA MET A 1 -10.36 23.17 -6.61
C MET A 1 -10.02 21.83 -7.23
N PHE A 2 -10.54 20.74 -6.66
CA PHE A 2 -10.33 19.41 -7.22
C PHE A 2 -11.15 19.23 -8.52
N PRO A 3 -10.68 18.38 -9.47
CA PRO A 3 -11.46 18.02 -10.66
C PRO A 3 -12.85 17.51 -10.29
N LYS A 4 -13.82 17.68 -11.17
CA LYS A 4 -15.22 17.27 -10.91
C LYS A 4 -15.36 15.75 -10.74
N ASP A 5 -14.53 15.00 -11.43
CA ASP A 5 -14.44 13.54 -11.45
C ASP A 5 -13.36 12.99 -10.50
N PHE A 6 -12.88 13.81 -9.57
CA PHE A 6 -11.87 13.41 -8.60
C PHE A 6 -12.35 12.26 -7.70
N LEU A 7 -11.54 11.22 -7.60
CA LEU A 7 -11.87 9.98 -6.89
C LEU A 7 -11.54 10.10 -5.40
N TRP A 8 -12.53 10.49 -4.62
CA TRP A 8 -12.44 10.53 -3.15
C TRP A 8 -12.78 9.18 -2.53
N GLY A 9 -11.99 8.72 -1.55
CA GLY A 9 -12.33 7.48 -0.86
C GLY A 9 -11.39 7.09 0.25
N GLY A 10 -11.30 5.78 0.49
CA GLY A 10 -10.42 5.18 1.47
C GLY A 10 -9.78 3.90 0.96
N ALA A 11 -8.76 3.44 1.67
CA ALA A 11 -7.94 2.29 1.30
C ALA A 11 -7.74 1.33 2.48
N THR A 12 -7.79 0.03 2.21
CA THR A 12 -7.48 -1.04 3.17
C THR A 12 -6.65 -2.14 2.53
N ALA A 13 -6.11 -3.05 3.35
CA ALA A 13 -5.47 -4.28 2.91
C ALA A 13 -6.16 -5.49 3.53
N ALA A 14 -6.38 -6.54 2.76
CA ALA A 14 -7.10 -7.74 3.19
C ALA A 14 -6.55 -8.34 4.48
N ASN A 15 -5.23 -8.53 4.59
CA ASN A 15 -4.60 -9.09 5.80
C ASN A 15 -4.74 -8.22 7.06
N GLN A 16 -5.08 -6.94 6.90
CA GLN A 16 -5.21 -6.01 8.02
C GLN A 16 -6.66 -5.82 8.49
N ILE A 17 -7.64 -6.29 7.70
CA ILE A 17 -9.06 -6.11 8.01
C ILE A 17 -9.89 -7.40 8.03
N GLU A 18 -9.61 -8.36 7.13
CA GLU A 18 -10.53 -9.46 6.87
C GLU A 18 -10.71 -10.41 8.05
N GLY A 19 -9.62 -10.89 8.66
CA GLY A 19 -9.71 -12.00 9.59
C GLY A 19 -10.08 -13.32 8.89
N ALA A 20 -10.85 -14.19 9.56
CA ALA A 20 -11.34 -15.47 8.98
C ALA A 20 -10.22 -16.27 8.27
N TYR A 21 -9.04 -16.36 8.91
CA TYR A 21 -7.77 -16.76 8.27
C TYR A 21 -7.72 -18.22 7.80
N LEU A 22 -8.66 -19.09 8.24
CA LEU A 22 -8.79 -20.48 7.79
C LEU A 22 -10.17 -20.78 7.22
N GLU A 23 -11.05 -19.80 7.09
CA GLU A 23 -12.42 -20.04 6.63
C GLU A 23 -12.49 -20.18 5.11
N ASN A 24 -13.44 -21.00 4.66
CA ASN A 24 -13.76 -21.24 3.26
C ASN A 24 -12.52 -21.56 2.40
N GLY A 25 -11.66 -22.44 2.92
CA GLY A 25 -10.51 -22.96 2.20
C GLY A 25 -9.34 -21.98 2.04
N LYS A 26 -9.34 -20.84 2.74
CA LYS A 26 -8.18 -19.92 2.72
C LYS A 26 -6.92 -20.61 3.23
N GLY A 27 -5.82 -20.49 2.48
CA GLY A 27 -4.48 -20.90 2.91
C GLY A 27 -3.76 -19.84 3.73
N LEU A 28 -2.59 -20.21 4.27
CA LEU A 28 -1.74 -19.27 5.01
C LEU A 28 -0.91 -18.38 4.07
N SER A 29 -0.85 -17.11 4.42
CA SER A 29 0.03 -16.12 3.79
C SER A 29 1.22 -15.78 4.70
N THR A 30 2.17 -15.02 4.16
CA THR A 30 3.29 -14.46 4.93
C THR A 30 2.84 -13.58 6.10
N ALA A 31 1.68 -12.94 6.01
CA ALA A 31 1.10 -12.13 7.08
C ALA A 31 0.60 -12.99 8.26
N ASP A 32 0.10 -14.20 7.98
CA ASP A 32 -0.51 -15.09 8.98
C ASP A 32 0.51 -15.73 9.93
N VAL A 33 1.80 -15.64 9.64
CA VAL A 33 2.91 -16.12 10.49
C VAL A 33 3.72 -15.00 11.11
N MET A 34 3.18 -13.76 11.10
CA MET A 34 3.80 -12.60 11.76
C MET A 34 3.10 -12.31 13.09
N THR A 35 3.83 -12.49 14.20
CA THR A 35 3.29 -12.26 15.55
C THR A 35 3.00 -10.78 15.81
N LEU A 36 2.24 -10.49 16.88
CA LEU A 36 2.10 -9.14 17.41
C LEU A 36 3.47 -8.57 17.82
N GLY A 37 3.76 -7.37 17.38
CA GLY A 37 4.87 -6.54 17.82
C GLY A 37 4.39 -5.35 18.65
N SER A 38 5.21 -4.31 18.72
CA SER A 38 4.86 -3.02 19.31
C SER A 38 5.78 -1.94 18.76
N HIS A 39 5.59 -0.69 19.20
CA HIS A 39 6.53 0.40 18.90
C HIS A 39 7.98 0.08 19.32
N GLU A 40 8.17 -0.73 20.36
CA GLU A 40 9.49 -1.10 20.91
C GLU A 40 9.95 -2.50 20.48
N ARG A 41 9.04 -3.37 20.04
CA ARG A 41 9.32 -4.76 19.70
C ARG A 41 8.88 -5.10 18.30
N LYS A 42 9.82 -5.55 17.47
CA LYS A 42 9.52 -6.03 16.11
C LYS A 42 8.59 -7.25 16.15
N ARG A 43 7.74 -7.36 15.14
CA ARG A 43 7.02 -8.59 14.83
C ARG A 43 8.01 -9.71 14.55
N ARG A 44 7.72 -10.91 15.04
CA ARG A 44 8.49 -12.11 14.79
C ARG A 44 7.84 -12.92 13.66
N ILE A 45 8.64 -13.46 12.76
CA ILE A 45 8.21 -14.38 11.71
C ILE A 45 8.38 -15.79 12.27
N THR A 46 7.29 -16.57 12.31
CA THR A 46 7.32 -17.95 12.79
C THR A 46 7.25 -18.94 11.62
N LYS A 47 7.80 -20.13 11.79
CA LYS A 47 7.76 -21.16 10.74
C LYS A 47 6.37 -21.79 10.58
N SER A 48 5.58 -21.76 11.64
CA SER A 48 4.22 -22.27 11.74
C SER A 48 3.47 -21.50 12.82
N ILE A 49 2.16 -21.68 12.90
CA ILE A 49 1.34 -21.08 13.97
C ILE A 49 1.74 -21.72 15.32
N GLU A 50 2.18 -20.89 16.26
CA GLU A 50 2.60 -21.26 17.61
C GLU A 50 1.47 -20.98 18.61
N LYS A 51 1.15 -21.93 19.49
CA LYS A 51 -0.01 -21.84 20.41
C LYS A 51 0.01 -20.64 21.37
N ASN A 52 1.20 -20.18 21.74
CA ASN A 52 1.38 -19.12 22.75
C ASN A 52 1.64 -17.75 22.13
N GLU A 53 1.45 -17.61 20.81
CA GLU A 53 1.64 -16.37 20.09
C GLU A 53 0.32 -15.83 19.56
N TYR A 54 0.20 -14.52 19.55
CA TYR A 54 -0.93 -13.83 18.93
C TYR A 54 -0.56 -13.35 17.53
N TYR A 55 -1.40 -13.66 16.56
CA TYR A 55 -1.26 -13.29 15.15
C TYR A 55 -2.39 -12.35 14.76
N PRO A 56 -2.14 -11.03 14.70
CA PRO A 56 -3.21 -10.03 14.52
C PRO A 56 -4.06 -10.23 13.26
N SER A 57 -3.46 -10.71 12.16
CA SER A 57 -4.17 -10.95 10.89
C SER A 57 -5.24 -12.04 10.97
N HIS A 58 -5.18 -12.92 11.98
CA HIS A 58 -6.12 -14.05 12.08
C HIS A 58 -7.56 -13.60 12.33
N ASN A 59 -7.73 -12.56 13.14
CA ASN A 59 -9.03 -11.96 13.45
C ASN A 59 -9.17 -10.57 12.81
N ALA A 60 -8.09 -9.80 12.77
CA ALA A 60 -8.07 -8.41 12.32
C ALA A 60 -9.26 -7.62 12.90
N ILE A 61 -10.13 -7.08 12.05
CA ILE A 61 -11.38 -6.42 12.46
C ILE A 61 -12.63 -7.19 11.99
N ASP A 62 -12.41 -8.43 11.54
CA ASP A 62 -13.47 -9.32 11.07
C ASP A 62 -14.33 -8.73 9.93
N PHE A 63 -13.68 -8.01 9.00
CA PHE A 63 -14.35 -7.47 7.81
C PHE A 63 -15.01 -8.60 7.00
N TYR A 64 -14.47 -9.80 7.03
CA TYR A 64 -15.03 -10.96 6.32
C TYR A 64 -16.51 -11.17 6.64
N HIS A 65 -16.92 -11.00 7.92
CA HIS A 65 -18.30 -11.12 8.34
C HIS A 65 -19.04 -9.78 8.41
N HIS A 66 -18.32 -8.65 8.50
CA HIS A 66 -18.89 -7.30 8.67
C HIS A 66 -18.85 -6.42 7.42
N TYR A 67 -18.39 -6.93 6.25
CA TYR A 67 -18.17 -6.11 5.04
C TYR A 67 -19.41 -5.27 4.62
N LYS A 68 -20.62 -5.79 4.81
CA LYS A 68 -21.86 -5.05 4.47
C LYS A 68 -22.04 -3.80 5.33
N GLU A 69 -21.82 -3.93 6.64
CA GLU A 69 -21.88 -2.82 7.58
C GLU A 69 -20.79 -1.79 7.29
N ASP A 70 -19.55 -2.27 7.09
CA ASP A 70 -18.40 -1.41 6.85
C ASP A 70 -18.51 -0.66 5.52
N ILE A 71 -18.95 -1.30 4.44
CA ILE A 71 -19.19 -0.65 3.13
C ILE A 71 -20.35 0.34 3.21
N ALA A 72 -21.41 0.04 3.97
CA ALA A 72 -22.49 0.99 4.19
C ALA A 72 -22.00 2.27 4.89
N LEU A 73 -21.07 2.17 5.84
CA LEU A 73 -20.44 3.33 6.48
C LEU A 73 -19.55 4.13 5.50
N PHE A 74 -18.84 3.45 4.58
CA PHE A 74 -18.09 4.12 3.51
C PHE A 74 -19.02 4.87 2.56
N ALA A 75 -20.14 4.26 2.20
CA ALA A 75 -21.18 4.89 1.37
C ALA A 75 -21.79 6.11 2.08
N GLU A 76 -22.08 6.04 3.37
CA GLU A 76 -22.56 7.17 4.16
C GLU A 76 -21.56 8.33 4.19
N MET A 77 -20.26 8.03 4.19
CA MET A 77 -19.18 9.02 4.05
C MET A 77 -19.10 9.64 2.65
N GLY A 78 -19.77 9.04 1.65
CA GLY A 78 -19.81 9.54 0.28
C GLY A 78 -18.64 9.06 -0.59
N PHE A 79 -18.02 7.93 -0.27
CA PHE A 79 -16.92 7.36 -1.08
C PHE A 79 -17.35 7.20 -2.53
N LYS A 80 -16.48 7.66 -3.44
CA LYS A 80 -16.57 7.42 -4.88
C LYS A 80 -15.70 6.24 -5.30
N VAL A 81 -14.60 6.00 -4.58
CA VAL A 81 -13.70 4.89 -4.81
C VAL A 81 -13.35 4.20 -3.48
N TYR A 82 -13.25 2.90 -3.49
CA TYR A 82 -12.68 2.14 -2.38
C TYR A 82 -11.52 1.30 -2.90
N ARG A 83 -10.31 1.57 -2.37
CA ARG A 83 -9.16 0.73 -2.63
C ARG A 83 -9.12 -0.43 -1.65
N MET A 84 -9.12 -1.64 -2.19
CA MET A 84 -9.01 -2.88 -1.43
C MET A 84 -7.95 -3.79 -2.05
N SER A 85 -7.55 -4.84 -1.35
CA SER A 85 -6.81 -5.94 -1.95
C SER A 85 -7.63 -7.22 -1.97
N ILE A 86 -7.30 -8.12 -2.87
CA ILE A 86 -7.80 -9.50 -2.87
C ILE A 86 -6.70 -10.39 -2.33
N ASN A 87 -7.03 -11.19 -1.30
CA ASN A 87 -6.06 -12.06 -0.66
C ASN A 87 -5.75 -13.26 -1.59
N TRP A 88 -4.50 -13.35 -2.04
CA TRP A 88 -4.07 -14.42 -2.94
C TRP A 88 -4.41 -15.81 -2.38
N THR A 89 -4.21 -16.01 -1.06
CA THR A 89 -4.44 -17.31 -0.44
C THR A 89 -5.92 -17.69 -0.24
N ARG A 90 -6.87 -16.77 -0.45
CA ARG A 90 -8.29 -17.11 -0.56
C ARG A 90 -8.60 -17.74 -1.91
N ILE A 91 -7.88 -17.32 -2.95
CA ILE A 91 -8.11 -17.75 -4.34
C ILE A 91 -7.25 -18.97 -4.70
N PHE A 92 -6.00 -18.97 -4.27
CA PHE A 92 -5.05 -20.07 -4.43
C PHE A 92 -4.37 -20.33 -3.10
N PRO A 93 -4.89 -21.25 -2.26
CA PRO A 93 -4.46 -21.45 -0.88
C PRO A 93 -2.96 -21.68 -0.67
N ASN A 94 -2.29 -22.41 -1.58
CA ASN A 94 -0.85 -22.63 -1.57
C ASN A 94 -0.10 -21.76 -2.61
N GLY A 95 -0.83 -21.14 -3.54
CA GLY A 95 -0.30 -20.24 -4.58
C GLY A 95 0.02 -20.94 -5.91
N ASP A 96 0.15 -22.25 -5.95
CA ASP A 96 0.58 -23.02 -7.13
C ASP A 96 -0.51 -23.92 -7.73
N GLU A 97 -1.72 -23.91 -7.18
CA GLU A 97 -2.85 -24.71 -7.68
C GLU A 97 -3.18 -24.36 -9.14
N LEU A 98 -3.78 -25.31 -9.86
CA LEU A 98 -4.24 -25.10 -11.25
C LEU A 98 -5.64 -24.50 -11.31
N THR A 99 -6.45 -24.74 -10.29
CA THR A 99 -7.84 -24.27 -10.20
C THR A 99 -8.01 -23.38 -8.98
N PRO A 100 -8.75 -22.25 -9.10
CA PRO A 100 -9.00 -21.36 -7.97
C PRO A 100 -9.99 -21.97 -6.97
N ASN A 101 -9.93 -21.50 -5.74
CA ASN A 101 -10.93 -21.74 -4.71
C ASN A 101 -12.16 -20.87 -4.97
N GLU A 102 -13.26 -21.50 -5.35
CA GLU A 102 -14.51 -20.81 -5.70
C GLU A 102 -15.15 -20.10 -4.51
N GLU A 103 -15.05 -20.64 -3.28
CA GLU A 103 -15.59 -19.97 -2.08
C GLU A 103 -14.89 -18.63 -1.82
N GLY A 104 -13.57 -18.56 -2.08
CA GLY A 104 -12.82 -17.30 -2.00
C GLY A 104 -13.27 -16.29 -3.05
N LEU A 105 -13.53 -16.74 -4.28
CA LEU A 105 -14.06 -15.86 -5.35
C LEU A 105 -15.46 -15.35 -4.99
N GLN A 106 -16.36 -16.21 -4.50
CA GLN A 106 -17.73 -15.82 -4.08
C GLN A 106 -17.75 -14.79 -2.95
N PHE A 107 -16.78 -14.83 -2.03
CA PHE A 107 -16.64 -13.79 -1.02
C PHE A 107 -16.42 -12.43 -1.68
N TYR A 108 -15.47 -12.33 -2.62
CA TYR A 108 -15.22 -11.06 -3.31
C TYR A 108 -16.31 -10.66 -4.29
N ASP A 109 -17.04 -11.62 -4.89
CA ASP A 109 -18.28 -11.30 -5.60
C ASP A 109 -19.26 -10.55 -4.68
N SER A 110 -19.44 -11.05 -3.46
CA SER A 110 -20.35 -10.44 -2.48
C SER A 110 -19.90 -9.05 -2.02
N VAL A 111 -18.58 -8.84 -1.87
CA VAL A 111 -18.00 -7.52 -1.56
C VAL A 111 -18.24 -6.55 -2.71
N LEU A 112 -18.03 -6.98 -3.94
CA LEU A 112 -18.26 -6.16 -5.13
C LEU A 112 -19.75 -5.85 -5.33
N ASP A 113 -20.65 -6.80 -5.07
CA ASP A 113 -22.11 -6.56 -5.10
C ASP A 113 -22.52 -5.45 -4.12
N GLU A 114 -21.92 -5.43 -2.92
CA GLU A 114 -22.21 -4.40 -1.95
C GLU A 114 -21.63 -3.04 -2.35
N LEU A 115 -20.44 -2.98 -2.99
CA LEU A 115 -19.88 -1.75 -3.55
C LEU A 115 -20.73 -1.20 -4.71
N GLU A 116 -21.18 -2.06 -5.62
CA GLU A 116 -22.03 -1.69 -6.75
C GLU A 116 -23.37 -1.10 -6.29
N LYS A 117 -23.98 -1.66 -5.24
CA LYS A 117 -25.21 -1.16 -4.62
C LYS A 117 -25.11 0.33 -4.22
N TYR A 118 -23.94 0.77 -3.82
CA TYR A 118 -23.67 2.15 -3.42
C TYR A 118 -22.90 2.96 -4.48
N HIS A 119 -22.70 2.42 -5.66
CA HIS A 119 -21.95 3.07 -6.75
C HIS A 119 -20.51 3.46 -6.36
N ILE A 120 -19.88 2.68 -5.48
CA ILE A 120 -18.49 2.86 -5.11
C ILE A 120 -17.59 2.09 -6.10
N ILE A 121 -16.70 2.81 -6.76
CA ILE A 121 -15.76 2.24 -7.73
C ILE A 121 -14.70 1.42 -6.98
N PRO A 122 -14.51 0.12 -7.30
CA PRO A 122 -13.41 -0.64 -6.74
C PRO A 122 -12.08 -0.30 -7.44
N LEU A 123 -11.03 -0.04 -6.65
CA LEU A 123 -9.63 -0.03 -7.08
C LEU A 123 -8.93 -1.18 -6.36
N VAL A 124 -8.49 -2.19 -7.12
CA VAL A 124 -8.04 -3.44 -6.53
C VAL A 124 -6.52 -3.61 -6.63
N THR A 125 -5.89 -3.84 -5.49
CA THR A 125 -4.50 -4.28 -5.41
C THR A 125 -4.47 -5.81 -5.47
N ILE A 126 -3.81 -6.36 -6.50
CA ILE A 126 -3.74 -7.81 -6.75
C ILE A 126 -2.91 -8.50 -5.67
N SER A 127 -1.77 -7.90 -5.26
CA SER A 127 -0.95 -8.43 -4.16
C SER A 127 -0.61 -7.33 -3.16
N HIS A 128 -1.08 -7.48 -1.91
CA HIS A 128 -0.83 -6.53 -0.82
C HIS A 128 -0.25 -7.24 0.40
N PHE A 129 1.05 -7.62 0.30
CA PHE A 129 1.83 -8.23 1.39
C PHE A 129 1.32 -9.60 1.87
N GLU A 130 0.76 -10.39 0.96
CA GLU A 130 0.11 -11.67 1.26
C GLU A 130 0.60 -12.80 0.34
N THR A 131 1.93 -12.93 0.20
CA THR A 131 2.48 -14.04 -0.57
C THR A 131 2.07 -15.38 0.07
N PRO A 132 1.51 -16.35 -0.69
CA PRO A 132 1.15 -17.65 -0.15
C PRO A 132 2.32 -18.35 0.51
N LEU A 133 2.14 -18.82 1.74
CA LEU A 133 3.20 -19.48 2.50
C LEU A 133 3.62 -20.80 1.82
N GLY A 134 2.72 -21.44 1.08
CA GLY A 134 3.00 -22.62 0.28
C GLY A 134 4.10 -22.43 -0.77
N LEU A 135 4.35 -21.19 -1.22
CA LEU A 135 5.41 -20.88 -2.18
C LEU A 135 6.81 -20.86 -1.55
N GLN A 136 6.92 -20.91 -0.21
CA GLN A 136 8.21 -21.01 0.48
C GLN A 136 9.00 -22.26 0.08
N LYS A 137 8.31 -23.36 -0.28
CA LYS A 137 8.94 -24.59 -0.79
C LYS A 137 9.76 -24.39 -2.07
N TYR A 138 9.46 -23.32 -2.81
CA TYR A 138 10.19 -22.93 -4.05
C TYR A 138 11.21 -21.82 -3.82
N GLY A 139 11.32 -21.26 -2.61
CA GLY A 139 12.11 -20.05 -2.33
C GLY A 139 11.34 -18.74 -2.62
N SER A 140 10.01 -18.82 -2.69
CA SER A 140 9.15 -17.66 -2.96
C SER A 140 9.56 -16.89 -4.23
N TRP A 141 9.53 -15.58 -4.23
CA TRP A 141 9.84 -14.73 -5.39
C TRP A 141 11.30 -14.81 -5.91
N GLU A 142 12.21 -15.52 -5.21
CA GLU A 142 13.53 -15.84 -5.79
C GLU A 142 13.39 -16.83 -6.98
N ASN A 143 12.34 -17.64 -6.99
CA ASN A 143 12.05 -18.58 -8.05
C ASN A 143 11.22 -17.94 -9.17
N ARG A 144 11.68 -18.12 -10.41
CA ARG A 144 11.00 -17.61 -11.62
C ARG A 144 9.58 -18.17 -11.81
N ASP A 145 9.32 -19.40 -11.41
CA ASP A 145 8.00 -20.05 -11.58
C ASP A 145 6.89 -19.30 -10.84
N VAL A 146 7.23 -18.58 -9.76
CA VAL A 146 6.28 -17.76 -9.00
C VAL A 146 5.68 -16.63 -9.85
N VAL A 147 6.40 -16.18 -10.88
CA VAL A 147 5.87 -15.23 -11.86
C VAL A 147 4.62 -15.81 -12.56
N ASP A 148 4.69 -17.06 -12.97
CA ASP A 148 3.58 -17.69 -13.71
C ASP A 148 2.42 -18.06 -12.77
N TYR A 149 2.70 -18.42 -11.51
CA TYR A 149 1.66 -18.61 -10.50
C TYR A 149 0.92 -17.29 -10.21
N TYR A 150 1.65 -16.20 -10.05
CA TYR A 150 1.05 -14.87 -9.86
C TYR A 150 0.24 -14.41 -11.07
N VAL A 151 0.74 -14.62 -12.28
CA VAL A 151 0.01 -14.27 -13.52
C VAL A 151 -1.26 -15.10 -13.66
N ARG A 152 -1.24 -16.39 -13.26
CA ARG A 152 -2.45 -17.24 -13.21
C ARG A 152 -3.48 -16.67 -12.25
N TYR A 153 -3.04 -16.32 -11.03
CA TYR A 153 -3.89 -15.67 -10.04
C TYR A 153 -4.50 -14.37 -10.59
N ALA A 154 -3.68 -13.47 -11.09
CA ALA A 154 -4.13 -12.22 -11.69
C ALA A 154 -5.11 -12.44 -12.85
N LYS A 155 -4.87 -13.46 -13.71
CA LYS A 155 -5.75 -13.81 -14.81
C LYS A 155 -7.15 -14.17 -14.32
N VAL A 156 -7.25 -15.02 -13.29
CA VAL A 156 -8.55 -15.40 -12.72
C VAL A 156 -9.32 -14.17 -12.24
N LEU A 157 -8.66 -13.23 -11.57
CA LEU A 157 -9.30 -12.00 -11.10
C LEU A 157 -9.75 -11.11 -12.27
N LEU A 158 -8.87 -10.89 -13.24
CA LEU A 158 -9.14 -10.04 -14.40
C LEU A 158 -10.28 -10.60 -15.27
N GLU A 159 -10.38 -11.91 -15.41
CA GLU A 159 -11.46 -12.56 -16.16
C GLU A 159 -12.77 -12.58 -15.35
N ARG A 160 -12.73 -12.97 -14.04
CA ARG A 160 -13.91 -13.06 -13.17
C ARG A 160 -14.59 -11.70 -13.00
N TYR A 161 -13.79 -10.66 -12.76
CA TYR A 161 -14.26 -9.32 -12.43
C TYR A 161 -14.18 -8.34 -13.59
N ASN A 162 -14.06 -8.87 -14.81
CA ASN A 162 -14.12 -8.08 -16.03
C ASN A 162 -15.42 -7.25 -16.07
N ASN A 163 -15.32 -5.98 -16.42
CA ASN A 163 -16.40 -4.97 -16.39
C ASN A 163 -16.91 -4.56 -14.99
N ARG A 164 -16.45 -5.20 -13.91
CA ARG A 164 -16.75 -4.78 -12.51
C ARG A 164 -15.64 -3.93 -11.93
N ILE A 165 -14.38 -4.25 -12.27
CA ILE A 165 -13.20 -3.56 -11.80
C ILE A 165 -12.43 -3.01 -13.00
N GLN A 166 -12.26 -1.69 -13.03
CA GLN A 166 -11.49 -1.00 -14.07
C GLN A 166 -10.08 -0.66 -13.61
N TYR A 167 -9.89 -0.37 -12.29
CA TYR A 167 -8.63 0.12 -11.75
C TYR A 167 -7.92 -0.99 -10.95
N TRP A 168 -6.67 -1.28 -11.34
CA TRP A 168 -5.86 -2.36 -10.78
C TRP A 168 -4.48 -1.85 -10.37
N LEU A 169 -3.95 -2.37 -9.27
CA LEU A 169 -2.55 -2.22 -8.88
C LEU A 169 -1.91 -3.60 -8.80
N THR A 170 -0.75 -3.77 -9.41
CA THR A 170 -0.10 -5.09 -9.46
C THR A 170 0.43 -5.53 -8.10
N PHE A 171 1.23 -4.68 -7.47
CA PHE A 171 1.81 -4.91 -6.14
C PHE A 171 1.67 -3.67 -5.27
N ASN A 172 1.37 -3.88 -3.99
CA ASN A 172 1.48 -2.82 -3.00
C ASN A 172 2.95 -2.52 -2.73
N GLU A 173 3.32 -1.25 -2.72
CA GLU A 173 4.63 -0.75 -2.29
C GLU A 173 5.80 -1.64 -2.73
N ILE A 174 5.89 -1.92 -4.02
CA ILE A 174 6.88 -2.87 -4.58
C ILE A 174 8.33 -2.57 -4.12
N ASN A 175 8.65 -1.32 -3.83
CA ASN A 175 9.95 -0.89 -3.32
C ASN A 175 10.22 -1.31 -1.86
N CYS A 176 9.22 -1.77 -1.11
CA CYS A 176 9.41 -2.40 0.20
C CYS A 176 10.24 -3.68 0.13
N MET A 177 10.43 -4.27 -1.05
CA MET A 177 11.41 -5.32 -1.28
C MET A 177 12.80 -4.95 -0.76
N SER A 178 13.20 -3.69 -0.86
CA SER A 178 14.51 -3.22 -0.40
C SER A 178 14.65 -3.16 1.13
N THR A 179 13.54 -3.00 1.86
CA THR A 179 13.56 -2.75 3.32
C THR A 179 12.86 -3.82 4.15
N GLN A 180 11.81 -4.42 3.59
CA GLN A 180 10.96 -5.41 4.25
C GLN A 180 10.66 -6.60 3.31
N PRO A 181 11.68 -7.37 2.87
CA PRO A 181 11.52 -8.37 1.81
C PRO A 181 10.58 -9.52 2.20
N TRP A 182 10.43 -9.85 3.50
CA TRP A 182 9.44 -10.83 3.94
C TRP A 182 8.01 -10.35 3.68
N VAL A 183 7.73 -9.11 4.06
CA VAL A 183 6.40 -8.50 3.88
C VAL A 183 6.08 -8.37 2.40
N ALA A 184 7.02 -7.84 1.61
CA ALA A 184 6.82 -7.58 0.18
C ALA A 184 6.77 -8.84 -0.68
N ALA A 185 7.46 -9.93 -0.29
CA ALA A 185 7.70 -11.06 -1.18
C ALA A 185 7.90 -12.42 -0.48
N GLY A 186 7.74 -12.51 0.82
CA GLY A 186 8.06 -13.75 1.55
C GLY A 186 9.54 -14.13 1.47
N ILE A 187 10.43 -13.17 1.30
CA ILE A 187 11.89 -13.40 1.27
C ILE A 187 12.47 -13.18 2.67
N ASN A 188 12.97 -14.23 3.27
CA ASN A 188 13.63 -14.18 4.58
C ASN A 188 15.16 -14.26 4.38
N SER A 189 15.73 -13.24 3.75
CA SER A 189 17.17 -13.16 3.46
C SER A 189 17.66 -11.73 3.50
N ASP A 190 18.84 -11.54 4.09
CA ASP A 190 19.57 -10.26 4.08
C ASP A 190 20.49 -10.13 2.84
N ASP A 191 20.59 -11.18 2.00
CA ASP A 191 21.37 -11.15 0.77
C ASP A 191 20.72 -10.23 -0.26
N GLU A 192 21.42 -9.17 -0.65
CA GLU A 192 20.92 -8.20 -1.62
C GLU A 192 20.71 -8.81 -3.01
N ARG A 193 21.50 -9.82 -3.40
CA ARG A 193 21.30 -10.55 -4.65
C ARG A 193 19.93 -11.22 -4.66
N VAL A 194 19.55 -11.91 -3.59
CA VAL A 194 18.24 -12.58 -3.47
C VAL A 194 17.11 -11.56 -3.59
N ARG A 195 17.22 -10.42 -2.90
CA ARG A 195 16.22 -9.34 -2.97
C ARG A 195 16.10 -8.74 -4.38
N MET A 196 17.23 -8.54 -5.06
CA MET A 196 17.23 -7.99 -6.43
C MET A 196 16.67 -8.97 -7.45
N VAL A 197 16.91 -10.27 -7.30
CA VAL A 197 16.30 -11.31 -8.12
C VAL A 197 14.78 -11.37 -7.89
N ALA A 198 14.34 -11.36 -6.64
CA ALA A 198 12.91 -11.34 -6.31
C ALA A 198 12.21 -10.07 -6.85
N ALA A 199 12.85 -8.91 -6.69
CA ALA A 199 12.35 -7.65 -7.27
C ALA A 199 12.24 -7.73 -8.80
N TYR A 200 13.24 -8.30 -9.46
CA TYR A 200 13.20 -8.50 -10.91
C TYR A 200 12.01 -9.37 -11.33
N HIS A 201 11.76 -10.48 -10.63
CA HIS A 201 10.62 -11.36 -10.92
C HIS A 201 9.28 -10.65 -10.70
N GLN A 202 9.11 -9.83 -9.65
CA GLN A 202 7.90 -9.04 -9.45
C GLN A 202 7.70 -7.99 -10.56
N LEU A 203 8.78 -7.35 -11.02
CA LEU A 203 8.70 -6.39 -12.14
C LEU A 203 8.29 -7.08 -13.45
N ILE A 204 8.81 -8.28 -13.72
CA ILE A 204 8.39 -9.11 -14.87
C ILE A 204 6.92 -9.54 -14.73
N ALA A 205 6.51 -9.97 -13.54
CA ALA A 205 5.12 -10.35 -13.26
C ALA A 205 4.18 -9.17 -13.47
N SER A 206 4.53 -7.98 -12.99
CA SER A 206 3.78 -6.75 -13.20
C SER A 206 3.60 -6.45 -14.69
N ALA A 207 4.67 -6.49 -15.48
CA ALA A 207 4.61 -6.24 -16.93
C ALA A 207 3.73 -7.27 -17.66
N LYS A 208 3.80 -8.56 -17.28
CA LYS A 208 2.89 -9.61 -17.82
C LYS A 208 1.44 -9.29 -17.51
N VAL A 209 1.14 -8.88 -16.26
CA VAL A 209 -0.24 -8.57 -15.83
C VAL A 209 -0.78 -7.33 -16.52
N VAL A 210 0.01 -6.27 -16.71
CA VAL A 210 -0.42 -5.08 -17.47
C VAL A 210 -0.85 -5.48 -18.88
N LYS A 211 -0.03 -6.23 -19.60
CA LYS A 211 -0.36 -6.70 -20.95
C LYS A 211 -1.59 -7.60 -20.95
N LEU A 212 -1.69 -8.51 -19.98
CA LEU A 212 -2.85 -9.41 -19.85
C LEU A 212 -4.14 -8.62 -19.58
N ALA A 213 -4.10 -7.65 -18.67
CA ALA A 213 -5.26 -6.82 -18.35
C ALA A 213 -5.79 -6.08 -19.57
N HIS A 214 -4.90 -5.44 -20.34
CA HIS A 214 -5.29 -4.75 -21.58
C HIS A 214 -5.77 -5.71 -22.68
N SER A 215 -5.28 -6.96 -22.72
CA SER A 215 -5.75 -7.95 -23.68
C SER A 215 -7.15 -8.50 -23.34
N ILE A 216 -7.51 -8.55 -22.07
CA ILE A 216 -8.83 -8.97 -21.58
C ILE A 216 -9.83 -7.82 -21.77
N ASN A 217 -9.46 -6.61 -21.36
CA ASN A 217 -10.28 -5.42 -21.52
C ASN A 217 -9.38 -4.19 -21.73
N PRO A 218 -9.42 -3.54 -22.90
CA PRO A 218 -8.61 -2.34 -23.19
C PRO A 218 -8.90 -1.14 -22.28
N ASP A 219 -10.06 -1.12 -21.62
CA ASP A 219 -10.45 -0.05 -20.70
C ASP A 219 -9.84 -0.21 -19.30
N ASN A 220 -9.25 -1.37 -19.00
CA ASN A 220 -8.53 -1.57 -17.75
C ASN A 220 -7.40 -0.54 -17.59
N LYS A 221 -7.29 0.02 -16.38
CA LYS A 221 -6.21 0.92 -15.97
C LYS A 221 -5.37 0.23 -14.90
N VAL A 222 -4.13 -0.10 -15.25
CA VAL A 222 -3.23 -0.81 -14.38
C VAL A 222 -2.13 0.14 -13.90
N GLY A 223 -2.07 0.37 -12.60
CA GLY A 223 -1.07 1.22 -11.96
C GLY A 223 0.01 0.43 -11.23
N MET A 224 1.09 1.11 -10.94
CA MET A 224 2.04 0.70 -9.91
C MET A 224 1.75 1.43 -8.60
N MET A 225 2.26 0.87 -7.48
CA MET A 225 2.15 1.51 -6.18
C MET A 225 3.52 1.62 -5.51
N TYR A 226 3.89 2.83 -5.17
CA TYR A 226 5.17 3.23 -4.60
C TYR A 226 5.04 3.63 -3.14
N CYS A 227 5.84 3.03 -2.24
CA CYS A 227 6.02 3.55 -0.88
C CYS A 227 6.80 4.84 -0.94
N GLY A 228 6.20 5.94 -0.57
CA GLY A 228 6.69 7.30 -0.76
C GLY A 228 7.91 7.65 0.10
N HIS A 229 9.08 7.12 -0.24
CA HIS A 229 10.35 7.48 0.37
C HIS A 229 10.95 8.74 -0.26
N PHE A 230 10.42 9.91 0.13
CA PHE A 230 10.97 11.21 -0.29
C PHE A 230 11.89 11.76 0.79
N SER A 231 12.98 12.41 0.38
CA SER A 231 14.00 12.87 1.31
C SER A 231 14.54 14.26 0.95
N TYR A 232 14.74 15.06 1.99
CA TYR A 232 15.51 16.29 1.92
C TYR A 232 16.98 16.01 2.20
N ALA A 233 17.88 16.81 1.63
CA ALA A 233 19.29 16.75 1.97
C ALA A 233 19.51 17.28 3.39
N TYR A 234 20.39 16.61 4.17
CA TYR A 234 20.73 17.02 5.52
C TYR A 234 21.31 18.45 5.58
N SER A 235 22.06 18.83 4.53
CA SER A 235 22.61 20.18 4.40
C SER A 235 22.82 20.54 2.91
N ALA A 236 23.16 21.80 2.67
CA ALA A 236 23.56 22.26 1.34
C ALA A 236 24.96 21.77 0.90
N ASN A 237 25.64 20.95 1.71
CA ASN A 237 26.89 20.31 1.30
C ASN A 237 26.64 19.40 0.08
N PRO A 238 27.41 19.54 -1.03
CA PRO A 238 27.21 18.73 -2.23
C PRO A 238 27.24 17.21 -1.95
N ASP A 239 28.04 16.75 -1.01
CA ASP A 239 28.09 15.33 -0.62
C ASP A 239 26.75 14.86 -0.01
N ASP A 240 26.07 15.68 0.79
CA ASP A 240 24.76 15.35 1.35
C ASP A 240 23.68 15.36 0.27
N VAL A 241 23.73 16.33 -0.65
CA VAL A 241 22.80 16.41 -1.78
C VAL A 241 22.91 15.15 -2.68
N ILE A 242 24.14 14.74 -3.03
CA ILE A 242 24.40 13.52 -3.80
C ILE A 242 24.00 12.28 -3.01
N GLY A 243 24.27 12.23 -1.69
CA GLY A 243 23.85 11.13 -0.83
C GLY A 243 22.33 10.95 -0.81
N THR A 244 21.58 12.05 -0.74
CA THR A 244 20.11 12.06 -0.82
C THR A 244 19.60 11.61 -2.18
N MET A 245 20.18 12.08 -3.26
CA MET A 245 19.85 11.63 -4.61
C MET A 245 20.05 10.11 -4.75
N ASN A 246 21.17 9.58 -4.24
CA ASN A 246 21.43 8.13 -4.28
C ASN A 246 20.42 7.34 -3.45
N PHE A 247 20.02 7.84 -2.27
CA PHE A 247 18.96 7.23 -1.48
C PHE A 247 17.64 7.17 -2.26
N MET A 248 17.21 8.29 -2.85
CA MET A 248 15.98 8.32 -3.64
C MET A 248 16.08 7.41 -4.88
N HIS A 249 17.21 7.34 -5.54
CA HIS A 249 17.45 6.40 -6.65
C HIS A 249 17.29 4.94 -6.23
N SER A 250 17.79 4.56 -5.04
CA SER A 250 17.67 3.18 -4.56
C SER A 250 16.21 2.76 -4.31
N MET A 251 15.31 3.71 -4.07
CA MET A 251 13.87 3.46 -3.91
C MET A 251 13.09 3.62 -5.22
N MET A 252 13.52 4.53 -6.11
CA MET A 252 12.77 4.89 -7.32
C MET A 252 13.02 4.03 -8.54
N PHE A 253 14.05 3.18 -8.54
CA PHE A 253 14.30 2.33 -9.73
C PHE A 253 13.12 1.41 -10.04
N TYR A 254 12.33 1.00 -9.05
CA TYR A 254 11.09 0.25 -9.26
C TYR A 254 10.08 1.03 -10.10
N CYS A 255 9.90 2.32 -9.78
CA CYS A 255 9.07 3.21 -10.58
C CYS A 255 9.64 3.39 -12.00
N ASP A 256 10.97 3.57 -12.12
CA ASP A 256 11.61 3.71 -13.43
C ASP A 256 11.31 2.50 -14.33
N VAL A 257 11.41 1.29 -13.77
CA VAL A 257 11.16 0.08 -14.55
C VAL A 257 9.69 -0.05 -14.93
N GLN A 258 8.75 0.17 -13.99
CA GLN A 258 7.33 0.01 -14.29
C GLN A 258 6.75 1.14 -15.15
N CYS A 259 7.22 2.39 -14.98
CA CYS A 259 6.71 3.53 -15.75
C CYS A 259 7.43 3.73 -17.10
N ARG A 260 8.74 3.42 -17.17
CA ARG A 260 9.56 3.64 -18.38
C ARG A 260 9.85 2.38 -19.16
N GLY A 261 9.74 1.21 -18.51
CA GLY A 261 9.94 -0.10 -19.16
C GLY A 261 11.41 -0.53 -19.31
N TYR A 262 12.32 0.05 -18.51
CA TYR A 262 13.73 -0.33 -18.54
C TYR A 262 14.43 -0.01 -17.21
N TYR A 263 15.49 -0.76 -16.93
CA TYR A 263 16.37 -0.48 -15.80
C TYR A 263 17.21 0.78 -16.05
N PRO A 264 17.20 1.78 -15.15
CA PRO A 264 18.01 2.99 -15.31
C PRO A 264 19.50 2.68 -15.17
N GLN A 265 20.35 3.46 -15.85
CA GLN A 265 21.79 3.26 -15.87
C GLN A 265 22.41 3.27 -14.48
N TYR A 266 21.95 4.13 -13.58
CA TYR A 266 22.46 4.16 -12.20
C TYR A 266 22.26 2.83 -11.48
N LYS A 267 21.13 2.14 -11.73
CA LYS A 267 20.84 0.83 -11.11
C LYS A 267 21.66 -0.29 -11.76
N LEU A 268 21.82 -0.28 -13.08
CA LEU A 268 22.70 -1.24 -13.77
C LEU A 268 24.14 -1.13 -13.27
N ARG A 269 24.67 0.09 -13.12
CA ARG A 269 26.02 0.31 -12.55
C ARG A 269 26.12 -0.08 -11.08
N GLU A 270 25.05 0.07 -10.31
CA GLU A 270 25.01 -0.43 -8.93
C GLU A 270 25.10 -1.96 -8.89
N LEU A 271 24.30 -2.66 -9.70
CA LEU A 271 24.32 -4.12 -9.80
C LEU A 271 25.71 -4.64 -10.23
N GLU A 272 26.34 -3.99 -11.22
CA GLU A 272 27.71 -4.31 -11.63
C GLU A 272 28.71 -4.21 -10.46
N ARG A 273 28.66 -3.09 -9.68
CA ARG A 273 29.55 -2.90 -8.52
C ARG A 273 29.31 -3.90 -7.41
N LEU A 274 28.08 -4.38 -7.27
CA LEU A 274 27.69 -5.39 -6.28
C LEU A 274 27.90 -6.82 -6.79
N HIS A 275 28.36 -6.99 -8.04
CA HIS A 275 28.51 -8.29 -8.70
C HIS A 275 27.19 -9.09 -8.74
N ILE A 276 26.06 -8.39 -8.88
CA ILE A 276 24.73 -8.99 -8.99
C ILE A 276 24.35 -9.11 -10.46
N THR A 277 24.11 -10.34 -10.90
CA THR A 277 23.58 -10.64 -12.24
C THR A 277 22.10 -10.99 -12.11
N LEU A 278 21.22 -10.25 -12.81
CA LEU A 278 19.80 -10.56 -12.89
C LEU A 278 19.57 -11.75 -13.85
N PRO A 279 18.62 -12.66 -13.54
CA PRO A 279 18.33 -13.84 -14.36
C PRO A 279 17.46 -13.47 -15.58
N ILE A 280 17.95 -12.57 -16.43
CA ILE A 280 17.24 -12.08 -17.61
C ILE A 280 17.07 -13.21 -18.62
N GLN A 281 15.82 -13.45 -19.04
CA GLN A 281 15.49 -14.41 -20.10
C GLN A 281 15.23 -13.67 -21.42
N GLU A 282 15.25 -14.43 -22.51
CA GLU A 282 14.90 -13.93 -23.83
C GLU A 282 13.48 -13.34 -23.82
N GLY A 283 13.32 -12.13 -24.36
CA GLY A 283 12.06 -11.41 -24.39
C GLY A 283 11.72 -10.55 -23.16
N ASP A 284 12.38 -10.74 -22.01
CA ASP A 284 12.07 -10.01 -20.78
C ASP A 284 12.19 -8.48 -20.92
N LEU A 285 13.25 -8.00 -21.57
CA LEU A 285 13.46 -6.57 -21.79
C LEU A 285 12.41 -5.95 -22.71
N LYS A 286 11.95 -6.72 -23.71
CA LYS A 286 10.83 -6.31 -24.58
C LYS A 286 9.54 -6.27 -23.77
N LEU A 287 9.30 -7.29 -22.94
CA LEU A 287 8.12 -7.38 -22.07
C LEU A 287 8.03 -6.17 -21.12
N LEU A 288 9.13 -5.81 -20.45
CA LEU A 288 9.16 -4.62 -19.58
C LEU A 288 8.79 -3.34 -20.35
N LYS A 289 9.31 -3.18 -21.56
CA LYS A 289 9.04 -2.02 -22.42
C LYS A 289 7.57 -1.93 -22.85
N GLU A 290 6.94 -3.07 -23.11
CA GLU A 290 5.56 -3.16 -23.58
C GLU A 290 4.53 -3.17 -22.43
N GLY A 291 4.91 -3.67 -21.26
CA GLY A 291 4.06 -3.80 -20.07
C GLY A 291 4.21 -2.65 -19.06
N LYS A 292 4.34 -1.42 -19.54
CA LYS A 292 4.35 -0.21 -18.72
C LYS A 292 2.98 0.05 -18.13
N VAL A 293 2.97 0.62 -16.92
CA VAL A 293 1.73 0.98 -16.20
C VAL A 293 1.07 2.22 -16.79
N ASP A 294 -0.25 2.35 -16.60
CA ASP A 294 -1.05 3.48 -17.09
C ASP A 294 -0.97 4.70 -16.16
N PHE A 295 -0.81 4.47 -14.86
CA PHE A 295 -0.70 5.53 -13.85
C PHE A 295 0.25 5.11 -12.73
N LEU A 296 0.75 6.08 -11.98
CA LEU A 296 1.56 5.85 -10.79
C LEU A 296 0.77 6.22 -9.55
N SER A 297 0.68 5.30 -8.61
CA SER A 297 0.11 5.58 -7.29
C SER A 297 1.16 5.49 -6.20
N LEU A 298 0.89 6.20 -5.09
CA LEU A 298 1.81 6.24 -3.97
C LEU A 298 1.08 6.21 -2.62
N SER A 299 1.77 5.66 -1.62
CA SER A 299 1.54 5.99 -0.22
C SER A 299 2.39 7.19 0.17
N TYR A 300 1.81 8.09 0.96
CA TYR A 300 2.54 9.21 1.51
C TYR A 300 2.22 9.36 3.00
N TYR A 301 3.21 9.19 3.86
CA TYR A 301 3.06 9.33 5.31
C TYR A 301 4.02 10.34 5.92
N CYS A 302 5.25 10.41 5.40
CA CYS A 302 6.30 11.25 5.94
C CYS A 302 7.40 11.51 4.90
N THR A 303 8.26 12.48 5.20
CA THR A 303 9.52 12.70 4.50
C THR A 303 10.71 12.30 5.39
N HIS A 304 11.82 12.03 4.75
CA HIS A 304 13.09 11.70 5.39
C HIS A 304 14.08 12.86 5.28
N VAL A 305 15.18 12.77 6.03
CA VAL A 305 16.36 13.63 5.83
C VAL A 305 17.56 12.70 5.69
N THR A 306 18.22 12.75 4.56
CA THR A 306 19.34 11.86 4.23
C THR A 306 20.57 12.65 3.76
N GLY A 307 21.71 11.99 3.62
CA GLY A 307 22.96 12.62 3.20
C GLY A 307 24.07 11.60 3.01
N LYS A 308 25.33 12.05 2.92
CA LYS A 308 26.50 11.20 2.69
C LYS A 308 26.61 10.00 3.63
N LYS A 309 26.24 10.15 4.90
CA LYS A 309 26.39 9.14 5.97
C LYS A 309 25.08 8.41 6.32
N THR A 310 24.05 8.48 5.50
CA THR A 310 22.71 7.96 5.85
C THR A 310 22.67 6.43 6.01
N LYS A 311 23.64 5.71 5.48
CA LYS A 311 23.73 4.26 5.63
C LYS A 311 24.01 3.92 7.11
N GLY A 312 22.98 3.55 7.86
CA GLY A 312 23.07 3.06 9.24
C GLY A 312 22.68 4.06 10.36
N ILE A 313 22.15 5.24 10.03
CA ILE A 313 21.91 6.29 11.04
C ILE A 313 20.55 6.15 11.74
N LEU A 314 19.49 5.74 11.06
CA LEU A 314 18.22 5.43 11.69
C LEU A 314 17.62 4.16 11.07
N LYS A 315 17.29 3.21 11.91
CA LYS A 315 16.44 2.09 11.58
C LYS A 315 15.19 2.20 12.44
N GLY A 316 14.23 3.00 11.99
CA GLY A 316 12.91 3.01 12.62
C GLY A 316 12.32 1.59 12.61
N MET A 317 11.59 1.23 13.66
CA MET A 317 11.04 -0.12 13.81
C MET A 317 10.01 -0.46 12.74
N ASN A 318 9.40 0.55 12.15
CA ASN A 318 8.32 0.45 11.15
C ASN A 318 8.78 0.71 9.71
N GLY A 319 10.12 0.74 9.46
CA GLY A 319 10.70 0.85 8.12
C GLY A 319 10.61 2.23 7.46
N LEU A 320 9.83 3.16 8.01
CA LEU A 320 9.64 4.51 7.47
C LEU A 320 10.43 5.60 8.20
N ASP A 321 10.95 5.33 9.40
CA ASP A 321 11.79 6.28 10.13
C ASP A 321 13.27 6.02 9.82
N THR A 322 13.76 6.58 8.74
CA THR A 322 15.15 6.45 8.28
C THR A 322 15.77 7.82 8.06
N GLY A 323 17.07 7.97 8.38
CA GLY A 323 17.83 9.18 8.12
C GLY A 323 18.06 10.05 9.34
N TYR A 324 18.34 11.33 9.15
CA TYR A 324 18.56 12.31 10.20
C TYR A 324 17.25 12.85 10.73
N LYS A 325 17.28 13.36 11.98
CA LYS A 325 16.12 14.06 12.55
C LYS A 325 15.86 15.36 11.76
N ASN A 326 14.63 15.51 11.25
CA ASN A 326 14.18 16.80 10.77
C ASN A 326 13.76 17.68 11.96
N THR A 327 14.44 18.80 12.15
CA THR A 327 14.21 19.74 13.27
C THR A 327 13.15 20.79 12.95
N PHE A 328 12.68 20.86 11.70
CA PHE A 328 11.69 21.83 11.23
C PHE A 328 10.26 21.30 11.25
N LEU A 329 10.10 19.96 11.40
CA LEU A 329 8.79 19.31 11.29
C LEU A 329 8.40 18.64 12.60
N PRO A 330 7.12 18.71 13.00
CA PRO A 330 6.59 17.91 14.10
C PRO A 330 6.57 16.43 13.72
N LYS A 331 6.42 15.57 14.73
CA LYS A 331 6.32 14.12 14.57
C LYS A 331 5.05 13.59 15.21
N SER A 332 4.52 12.51 14.63
CA SER A 332 3.47 11.69 15.25
C SER A 332 4.00 10.90 16.43
N ASP A 333 3.10 10.27 17.21
CA ASP A 333 3.46 9.40 18.34
C ASP A 333 4.35 8.21 17.92
N TRP A 334 4.28 7.79 16.65
CA TRP A 334 5.16 6.76 16.07
C TRP A 334 6.43 7.31 15.41
N GLY A 335 6.77 8.59 15.64
CA GLY A 335 8.01 9.20 15.19
C GLY A 335 8.03 9.66 13.73
N TRP A 336 6.95 9.52 12.99
CA TRP A 336 6.88 9.95 11.59
C TRP A 336 6.72 11.47 11.49
N THR A 337 7.49 12.09 10.61
CA THR A 337 7.36 13.54 10.37
C THR A 337 6.00 13.87 9.76
N ILE A 338 5.36 14.91 10.27
CA ILE A 338 4.12 15.45 9.70
C ILE A 338 4.53 16.54 8.72
N ASP A 339 4.42 16.26 7.43
CA ASP A 339 4.93 17.13 6.36
C ASP A 339 3.93 17.26 5.20
N PRO A 340 2.95 18.16 5.31
CA PRO A 340 2.01 18.42 4.23
C PRO A 340 2.68 18.92 2.93
N GLN A 341 3.70 19.80 3.04
CA GLN A 341 4.42 20.33 1.86
C GLN A 341 5.23 19.23 1.17
N GLY A 342 5.70 18.25 1.91
CA GLY A 342 6.36 17.07 1.37
C GLY A 342 5.47 16.25 0.42
N LEU A 343 4.15 16.24 0.63
CA LEU A 343 3.22 15.62 -0.31
C LEU A 343 3.23 16.37 -1.66
N ARG A 344 3.16 17.70 -1.64
CA ARG A 344 3.25 18.52 -2.86
C ARG A 344 4.61 18.35 -3.56
N TYR A 345 5.70 18.32 -2.80
CA TYR A 345 7.03 18.01 -3.31
C TYR A 345 7.10 16.64 -3.99
N ALA A 346 6.53 15.61 -3.34
CA ALA A 346 6.50 14.25 -3.86
C ALA A 346 5.75 14.17 -5.20
N LEU A 347 4.59 14.82 -5.30
CA LEU A 347 3.79 14.84 -6.52
C LEU A 347 4.52 15.53 -7.67
N ASN A 348 5.13 16.70 -7.42
CA ASN A 348 5.95 17.39 -8.39
C ASN A 348 7.11 16.51 -8.88
N TYR A 349 7.86 15.92 -7.94
CA TYR A 349 9.00 15.07 -8.27
C TYR A 349 8.61 13.86 -9.15
N LEU A 350 7.49 13.21 -8.85
CA LEU A 350 7.01 12.05 -9.61
C LEU A 350 6.49 12.47 -10.98
N TYR A 351 5.71 13.56 -11.05
CA TYR A 351 5.16 13.99 -12.32
C TYR A 351 6.24 14.51 -13.28
N ASP A 352 7.18 15.31 -12.80
CA ASP A 352 8.33 15.76 -13.61
C ASP A 352 9.12 14.57 -14.18
N ARG A 353 9.23 13.48 -13.39
CA ARG A 353 10.03 12.32 -13.77
C ARG A 353 9.31 11.39 -14.77
N TYR A 354 8.00 11.20 -14.65
CA TYR A 354 7.26 10.17 -15.39
C TYR A 354 6.21 10.68 -16.35
N GLN A 355 5.66 11.87 -16.15
CA GLN A 355 4.65 12.51 -17.02
C GLN A 355 3.42 11.61 -17.30
N ILE A 356 2.97 10.85 -16.30
CA ILE A 356 1.76 10.02 -16.32
C ILE A 356 0.84 10.42 -15.16
N PRO A 357 -0.47 10.14 -15.21
CA PRO A 357 -1.39 10.46 -14.12
C PRO A 357 -0.93 9.88 -12.78
N LEU A 358 -1.16 10.64 -11.70
CA LEU A 358 -0.83 10.22 -10.34
C LEU A 358 -2.09 9.95 -9.52
N MET A 359 -1.98 9.10 -8.48
CA MET A 359 -3.04 8.91 -7.49
C MET A 359 -2.43 8.71 -6.10
N ILE A 360 -2.94 9.41 -5.10
CA ILE A 360 -2.60 9.12 -3.70
C ILE A 360 -3.52 7.98 -3.25
N VAL A 361 -2.96 6.80 -3.04
CA VAL A 361 -3.75 5.62 -2.63
C VAL A 361 -3.60 5.27 -1.16
N GLU A 362 -2.69 5.94 -0.45
CA GLU A 362 -2.59 5.89 1.01
C GLU A 362 -2.02 7.21 1.54
N ASN A 363 -2.70 7.77 2.53
CA ASN A 363 -2.22 8.84 3.41
C ASN A 363 -3.04 8.82 4.68
N GLY A 364 -2.45 9.09 5.83
CA GLY A 364 -3.16 9.11 7.10
C GLY A 364 -2.25 9.24 8.31
N LEU A 365 -2.85 9.51 9.45
CA LEU A 365 -2.17 9.65 10.74
C LEU A 365 -2.56 8.49 11.66
N GLY A 366 -1.59 7.66 12.03
CA GLY A 366 -1.75 6.69 13.11
C GLY A 366 -1.64 7.40 14.46
N ALA A 367 -2.67 7.26 15.30
CA ALA A 367 -2.73 7.89 16.63
C ALA A 367 -3.45 6.97 17.63
N VAL A 368 -3.32 7.27 18.92
CA VAL A 368 -4.06 6.60 19.98
C VAL A 368 -5.38 7.32 20.19
N ASP A 369 -6.48 6.68 19.79
CA ASP A 369 -7.83 7.21 20.01
C ASP A 369 -8.42 6.68 21.30
N GLN A 370 -9.25 7.49 21.96
CA GLN A 370 -10.01 7.11 23.14
C GLN A 370 -11.50 7.14 22.83
N LEU A 371 -12.18 6.02 23.10
CA LEU A 371 -13.63 5.93 23.03
C LEU A 371 -14.24 6.38 24.36
N ASP A 372 -14.91 7.50 24.37
CA ASP A 372 -15.64 8.02 25.54
C ASP A 372 -17.12 8.20 25.19
N ASN A 373 -18.01 7.59 25.98
CA ASN A 373 -19.45 7.67 25.77
C ASN A 373 -19.89 7.37 24.31
N ASN A 374 -19.29 6.39 23.67
CA ASN A 374 -19.49 6.00 22.27
C ASN A 374 -19.05 7.07 21.23
N GLN A 375 -18.21 8.01 21.61
CA GLN A 375 -17.66 9.05 20.74
C GLN A 375 -16.12 9.03 20.78
N VAL A 376 -15.51 9.42 19.67
CA VAL A 376 -14.07 9.63 19.56
C VAL A 376 -13.83 11.02 18.96
N HIS A 377 -13.20 11.88 19.76
CA HIS A 377 -12.84 13.24 19.38
C HIS A 377 -11.41 13.27 18.82
N ASP A 378 -11.28 13.28 17.50
CA ASP A 378 -9.99 13.16 16.80
C ASP A 378 -9.68 14.41 15.92
N THR A 379 -9.82 15.60 16.49
CA THR A 379 -9.52 16.88 15.83
C THR A 379 -8.12 16.92 15.24
N TYR A 380 -7.13 16.32 15.92
CA TYR A 380 -5.75 16.20 15.41
C TYR A 380 -5.66 15.46 14.07
N ARG A 381 -6.57 14.49 13.79
CA ARG A 381 -6.65 13.79 12.52
C ARG A 381 -7.23 14.69 11.44
N ILE A 382 -8.24 15.47 11.80
CA ILE A 382 -8.85 16.49 10.91
C ILE A 382 -7.78 17.51 10.50
N GLU A 383 -7.03 18.05 11.46
CA GLU A 383 -5.95 19.02 11.20
C GLU A 383 -4.87 18.46 10.28
N TYR A 384 -4.42 17.21 10.54
CA TYR A 384 -3.46 16.52 9.69
C TYR A 384 -3.96 16.39 8.25
N LEU A 385 -5.17 15.88 8.07
CA LEU A 385 -5.75 15.67 6.74
C LEU A 385 -6.03 16.99 6.03
N LYS A 386 -6.58 18.00 6.75
CA LYS A 386 -6.82 19.34 6.20
C LYS A 386 -5.54 19.96 5.64
N ALA A 387 -4.43 19.86 6.37
CA ALA A 387 -3.14 20.38 5.93
C ALA A 387 -2.62 19.67 4.67
N HIS A 388 -2.69 18.32 4.63
CA HIS A 388 -2.23 17.55 3.46
C HIS A 388 -3.12 17.78 2.23
N LEU A 389 -4.44 17.82 2.41
CA LEU A 389 -5.37 18.06 1.30
C LEU A 389 -5.27 19.48 0.73
N LYS A 390 -4.92 20.48 1.56
CA LYS A 390 -4.59 21.83 1.07
C LYS A 390 -3.36 21.83 0.15
N GLU A 391 -2.31 21.09 0.49
CA GLU A 391 -1.12 20.96 -0.35
C GLU A 391 -1.39 20.13 -1.61
N LEU A 392 -2.23 19.13 -1.53
CA LEU A 392 -2.72 18.39 -2.69
C LEU A 392 -3.51 19.28 -3.65
N SER A 393 -4.38 20.16 -3.14
CA SER A 393 -5.10 21.15 -3.96
C SER A 393 -4.12 22.09 -4.69
N LYS A 394 -3.07 22.57 -4.00
CA LYS A 394 -2.03 23.38 -4.61
C LYS A 394 -1.26 22.65 -5.70
N ALA A 395 -0.94 21.36 -5.50
CA ALA A 395 -0.28 20.54 -6.52
C ALA A 395 -1.12 20.45 -7.81
N ILE A 396 -2.44 20.33 -7.67
CA ILE A 396 -3.37 20.29 -8.81
C ILE A 396 -3.53 21.68 -9.45
N GLU A 397 -3.82 22.72 -8.66
CA GLU A 397 -4.21 24.03 -9.16
C GLU A 397 -3.04 24.90 -9.59
N ILE A 398 -1.96 24.88 -8.81
CA ILE A 398 -0.80 25.77 -9.03
C ILE A 398 0.23 25.07 -9.89
N ASP A 399 0.53 23.79 -9.56
CA ASP A 399 1.59 23.06 -10.23
C ASP A 399 1.08 22.29 -11.47
N GLY A 400 -0.25 22.19 -11.67
CA GLY A 400 -0.87 21.59 -12.85
C GLY A 400 -0.73 20.06 -12.91
N ILE A 401 -0.58 19.39 -11.77
CA ILE A 401 -0.35 17.95 -11.73
C ILE A 401 -1.69 17.19 -11.90
N PRO A 402 -1.81 16.25 -12.85
CA PRO A 402 -3.00 15.44 -13.04
C PRO A 402 -3.10 14.36 -11.97
N VAL A 403 -3.77 14.66 -10.86
CA VAL A 403 -4.04 13.70 -9.80
C VAL A 403 -5.46 13.17 -9.95
N MET A 404 -5.58 11.83 -10.10
CA MET A 404 -6.85 11.14 -10.35
C MET A 404 -7.74 11.08 -9.10
N GLY A 405 -7.14 10.94 -7.92
CA GLY A 405 -7.89 10.75 -6.68
C GLY A 405 -7.02 10.67 -5.44
N TYR A 406 -7.71 10.56 -4.31
CA TYR A 406 -7.12 10.42 -2.99
C TYR A 406 -7.91 9.40 -2.18
N THR A 407 -7.23 8.37 -1.70
CA THR A 407 -7.79 7.41 -0.75
C THR A 407 -7.03 7.46 0.57
N MET A 408 -7.75 7.80 1.63
CA MET A 408 -7.20 7.82 2.99
C MET A 408 -6.93 6.40 3.46
N TRP A 409 -5.76 6.17 4.06
CA TRP A 409 -5.39 4.85 4.58
C TRP A 409 -6.16 4.50 5.84
N GLY A 410 -6.80 3.32 5.81
CA GLY A 410 -7.57 2.81 6.93
C GLY A 410 -8.76 3.69 7.27
N PRO A 411 -9.78 3.85 6.40
CA PRO A 411 -10.98 4.64 6.71
C PRO A 411 -11.76 4.07 7.91
N ILE A 412 -11.54 2.82 8.21
CA ILE A 412 -11.91 2.10 9.43
C ILE A 412 -10.63 1.66 10.15
N ASP A 413 -10.61 1.66 11.47
CA ASP A 413 -9.46 1.20 12.24
C ASP A 413 -9.08 -0.23 11.82
N LEU A 414 -7.79 -0.47 11.69
CA LEU A 414 -7.26 -1.74 11.23
C LEU A 414 -5.93 -2.05 11.93
N ILE A 415 -5.49 -3.30 11.87
CA ILE A 415 -4.20 -3.67 12.45
C ILE A 415 -3.06 -3.00 11.70
N ALA A 416 -2.11 -2.41 12.42
CA ALA A 416 -0.95 -1.75 11.82
C ALA A 416 -0.03 -2.76 11.12
N ALA A 417 0.31 -2.54 9.85
CA ALA A 417 1.16 -3.45 9.07
C ALA A 417 2.53 -3.69 9.74
N SER A 418 3.15 -2.63 10.24
CA SER A 418 4.51 -2.68 10.83
C SER A 418 4.58 -3.38 12.18
N THR A 419 3.59 -3.17 13.05
CA THR A 419 3.61 -3.65 14.44
C THR A 419 2.52 -4.68 14.75
N GLY A 420 1.46 -4.74 13.97
CA GLY A 420 0.27 -5.56 14.25
C GLY A 420 -0.65 -4.96 15.33
N GLU A 421 -0.35 -3.78 15.85
CA GLU A 421 -1.12 -3.13 16.91
C GLU A 421 -2.43 -2.54 16.37
N MET A 422 -3.51 -2.70 17.12
CA MET A 422 -4.79 -1.99 16.91
C MET A 422 -4.77 -0.57 17.47
N LYS A 423 -4.02 -0.32 18.54
CA LYS A 423 -3.97 1.00 19.17
C LYS A 423 -3.41 2.11 18.27
N LYS A 424 -2.66 1.74 17.21
CA LYS A 424 -2.22 2.66 16.15
C LYS A 424 -3.36 2.88 15.17
N ARG A 425 -4.32 3.69 15.54
CA ARG A 425 -5.58 3.88 14.81
C ARG A 425 -5.45 4.95 13.73
N TYR A 426 -5.96 4.63 12.55
CA TYR A 426 -5.98 5.54 11.40
C TYR A 426 -7.39 6.02 11.05
N GLY A 427 -8.41 5.24 11.43
CA GLY A 427 -9.75 5.30 10.88
C GLY A 427 -10.55 6.57 11.19
N PHE A 428 -11.51 6.84 10.35
CA PHE A 428 -12.68 7.67 10.60
C PHE A 428 -13.74 6.90 11.42
N ILE A 429 -13.62 5.58 11.40
CA ILE A 429 -14.50 4.65 12.10
C ILE A 429 -13.64 3.89 13.12
N TYR A 430 -13.96 4.06 14.39
CA TYR A 430 -13.36 3.32 15.49
C TYR A 430 -13.92 1.90 15.52
N VAL A 431 -13.06 0.90 15.64
CA VAL A 431 -13.44 -0.48 15.90
C VAL A 431 -13.08 -0.83 17.34
N ASP A 432 -14.05 -1.27 18.12
CA ASP A 432 -13.83 -1.62 19.53
C ASP A 432 -13.16 -2.99 19.65
N VAL A 433 -11.84 -2.97 19.45
CA VAL A 433 -10.94 -4.11 19.62
C VAL A 433 -9.56 -3.61 20.06
N ASP A 434 -8.93 -4.35 20.98
CA ASP A 434 -7.59 -4.05 21.48
C ASP A 434 -6.48 -4.79 20.67
N ASP A 435 -5.23 -4.60 21.10
CA ASP A 435 -4.06 -5.22 20.45
C ASP A 435 -4.05 -6.77 20.55
N LEU A 436 -4.84 -7.37 21.44
CA LEU A 436 -4.96 -8.81 21.64
C LEU A 436 -6.25 -9.42 21.06
N GLY A 437 -7.02 -8.59 20.35
CA GLY A 437 -8.29 -9.03 19.76
C GLY A 437 -9.47 -9.05 20.71
N ASN A 438 -9.36 -8.48 21.92
CA ASN A 438 -10.47 -8.35 22.85
C ASN A 438 -11.28 -7.09 22.55
N GLY A 439 -12.62 -7.21 22.63
CA GLY A 439 -13.52 -6.10 22.41
C GLY A 439 -14.85 -6.58 21.85
N SER A 440 -15.74 -5.64 21.57
CA SER A 440 -17.07 -5.95 21.03
C SER A 440 -17.15 -5.99 19.52
N MET A 441 -16.08 -5.62 18.83
CA MET A 441 -16.03 -5.40 17.37
C MET A 441 -17.04 -4.34 16.85
N LYS A 442 -17.68 -3.59 17.71
CA LYS A 442 -18.62 -2.52 17.31
C LYS A 442 -17.88 -1.39 16.59
N ARG A 443 -18.57 -0.76 15.63
CA ARG A 443 -18.08 0.36 14.84
C ARG A 443 -18.66 1.66 15.39
N TYR A 444 -17.81 2.68 15.62
CA TYR A 444 -18.22 4.01 16.08
C TYR A 444 -17.64 5.08 15.16
N LYS A 445 -18.49 6.03 14.73
CA LYS A 445 -18.06 7.14 13.89
C LYS A 445 -17.29 8.15 14.74
N LYS A 446 -16.09 8.57 14.29
CA LYS A 446 -15.30 9.62 14.92
C LYS A 446 -15.70 11.00 14.39
N ASP A 447 -15.19 12.07 14.99
CA ASP A 447 -15.44 13.44 14.48
C ASP A 447 -14.94 13.61 13.05
N SER A 448 -13.81 13.00 12.74
CA SER A 448 -13.22 12.99 11.40
C SER A 448 -14.10 12.32 10.34
N PHE A 449 -14.99 11.40 10.71
CA PHE A 449 -15.96 10.80 9.79
C PHE A 449 -16.89 11.88 9.18
N TYR A 450 -17.45 12.72 10.00
CA TYR A 450 -18.37 13.77 9.56
C TYR A 450 -17.64 14.89 8.81
N TRP A 451 -16.41 15.19 9.21
CA TRP A 451 -15.59 16.16 8.52
C TRP A 451 -15.20 15.67 7.12
N TYR A 452 -14.72 14.43 6.98
CA TYR A 452 -14.32 13.89 5.68
C TYR A 452 -15.51 13.70 4.73
N LYS A 453 -16.68 13.35 5.27
CA LYS A 453 -17.95 13.38 4.53
C LYS A 453 -18.17 14.75 3.88
N LYS A 454 -18.01 15.84 4.62
CA LYS A 454 -18.16 17.21 4.11
C LYS A 454 -17.09 17.53 3.05
N VAL A 455 -15.86 17.06 3.21
CA VAL A 455 -14.80 17.22 2.19
C VAL A 455 -15.25 16.60 0.87
N ILE A 456 -15.78 15.39 0.90
CA ILE A 456 -16.25 14.69 -0.30
C ILE A 456 -17.49 15.40 -0.91
N GLU A 457 -18.50 15.72 -0.10
CA GLU A 457 -19.72 16.38 -0.54
C GLU A 457 -19.45 17.73 -1.21
N THR A 458 -18.49 18.48 -0.70
CA THR A 458 -18.12 19.81 -1.23
C THR A 458 -17.04 19.74 -2.31
N ASN A 459 -16.56 18.54 -2.67
CA ASN A 459 -15.40 18.34 -3.53
C ASN A 459 -14.19 19.19 -3.09
N GLY A 460 -13.91 19.19 -1.77
CA GLY A 460 -12.79 19.89 -1.16
C GLY A 460 -12.98 21.39 -0.89
N LYS A 461 -14.10 22.02 -1.23
CA LYS A 461 -14.31 23.47 -1.01
C LYS A 461 -14.21 23.85 0.46
N ILE A 462 -14.67 23.00 1.37
CA ILE A 462 -14.59 23.25 2.82
C ILE A 462 -13.14 23.44 3.32
N LEU A 463 -12.13 23.01 2.57
CA LEU A 463 -10.73 23.19 2.92
C LEU A 463 -10.29 24.68 2.88
N GLU A 464 -11.00 25.52 2.15
CA GLU A 464 -10.73 26.98 2.02
C GLU A 464 -11.36 27.76 3.18
N GLU A 465 -12.32 27.19 3.88
CA GLU A 465 -12.96 27.84 5.02
C GLU A 465 -12.03 27.78 6.24
N ASP A 466 -11.72 28.96 6.80
CA ASP A 466 -11.04 29.07 8.10
C ASP A 466 -12.02 28.63 9.19
N CYS A 467 -11.64 27.66 10.01
CA CYS A 467 -12.40 27.20 11.17
C CYS A 467 -12.30 28.18 12.32
#